data_f3940cc84b97f567cfd4e66046daba78
#
_entry.id   f3940cc84b97f567cfd4e66046daba78
#
_cell.length_a   1.000
_cell.length_b   1.000
_cell.length_c   1.000
_cell.angle_alpha   90.00
_cell.angle_beta   90.00
_cell.angle_gamma   90.00
#
_symmetry.space_group_name_H-M   'P 1'
#
loop_
_entity.id
_entity.type
_entity.pdbx_description
1 polymer ?
#
loop_
_entity_poly.entity_id
_entity_poly.type
_entity_poly.pdbx_seq_one_letter_code
_entity_poly.pdbx_strand_id
1 'polypeptide(L)'
;MSIHGYNSKGKWQDALSNYLQELNLISTPYKYGRKILKILPYNIKNDVKKFRDWYFSIIDNPAYGLKISEPFHRPSIIAHSLGTWILAKALTKYPEIKFDKIFLFGSIIPANFDWFKLILRDQVNSVVYEKANKDIIVPLGLIFTGSIKPCGTKGFIQKSSFIKEEVLSLFGHSDFNYKAHLFQYLNKRLPEKPHQLCIVAGRDLDEKHVRKIFMETGSKIDEIIYPEEYQETPITLERAIEWFRIEKDIWSFIKNVYTNVMLGYINAIPVNNIVYNKFCSGELKESKISAADILDYDTCTSYNLLILSIAIKKKVLDEETMLIKGRIAEMLIMSFIYKINQHNNGNNKLNKIAAFAWSDEGKKLCEGFCMKQKENSSNEHPLYEIDLKTLEKSTISQANFMSKWWYEQLLN
;
A
#
# COMPACT_ATOMS: atom_id res chain seq x y z
N MET A 1 15.56 11.93 -11.32
CA MET A 1 16.71 11.66 -10.44
C MET A 1 17.32 10.30 -10.74
N SER A 2 18.63 10.10 -10.48
CA SER A 2 19.25 8.78 -10.62
C SER A 2 20.33 8.53 -9.57
N ILE A 3 20.49 7.25 -9.13
CA ILE A 3 21.52 6.84 -8.17
C ILE A 3 22.21 5.55 -8.65
N HIS A 4 23.56 5.58 -8.74
CA HIS A 4 24.34 4.46 -9.26
C HIS A 4 24.65 3.38 -8.22
N GLY A 5 25.18 2.22 -8.71
CA GLY A 5 25.60 1.10 -7.89
C GLY A 5 27.00 1.24 -7.32
N TYR A 6 27.42 0.17 -6.64
CA TYR A 6 28.76 0.00 -6.08
C TYR A 6 29.83 0.00 -7.18
N ASN A 7 30.99 0.55 -6.87
CA ASN A 7 32.16 0.62 -7.76
C ASN A 7 31.88 1.19 -9.16
N SER A 8 30.78 1.95 -9.32
CA SER A 8 30.38 2.60 -10.56
C SER A 8 30.87 4.06 -10.58
N LYS A 9 31.32 4.54 -11.74
CA LYS A 9 31.56 5.96 -11.99
C LYS A 9 30.29 6.70 -12.44
N GLY A 10 29.15 6.01 -12.52
CA GLY A 10 27.92 6.61 -12.99
C GLY A 10 27.86 6.96 -14.48
N LYS A 11 28.70 6.34 -15.31
CA LYS A 11 28.72 6.62 -16.77
C LYS A 11 27.35 6.45 -17.45
N TRP A 12 26.55 5.49 -17.00
CA TRP A 12 25.21 5.30 -17.51
C TRP A 12 24.27 6.46 -17.17
N GLN A 13 24.52 7.15 -16.04
CA GLN A 13 23.76 8.32 -15.64
C GLN A 13 24.01 9.51 -16.58
N ASP A 14 25.22 9.66 -17.10
CA ASP A 14 25.55 10.70 -18.07
C ASP A 14 24.82 10.41 -19.41
N ALA A 15 24.82 9.15 -19.87
CA ALA A 15 24.09 8.75 -21.05
C ALA A 15 22.56 8.91 -20.88
N LEU A 16 22.05 8.60 -19.70
CA LEU A 16 20.64 8.80 -19.35
C LEU A 16 20.28 10.30 -19.34
N SER A 17 21.16 11.15 -18.79
CA SER A 17 20.91 12.58 -18.73
C SER A 17 20.79 13.19 -20.12
N ASN A 18 21.66 12.79 -21.06
CA ASN A 18 21.58 13.24 -22.45
C ASN A 18 20.24 12.81 -23.10
N TYR A 19 19.85 11.56 -22.91
CA TYR A 19 18.61 11.05 -23.45
C TYR A 19 17.36 11.74 -22.86
N LEU A 20 17.33 11.95 -21.55
CA LEU A 20 16.19 12.65 -20.89
C LEU A 20 16.10 14.11 -21.33
N GLN A 21 17.25 14.74 -21.63
CA GLN A 21 17.27 16.10 -22.19
C GLN A 21 16.64 16.16 -23.57
N GLU A 22 16.85 15.15 -24.42
CA GLU A 22 16.17 15.04 -25.74
C GLU A 22 14.65 14.96 -25.59
N LEU A 23 14.17 14.43 -24.44
CA LEU A 23 12.72 14.37 -24.09
C LEU A 23 12.24 15.61 -23.32
N ASN A 24 13.03 16.66 -23.21
CA ASN A 24 12.74 17.85 -22.38
C ASN A 24 12.55 17.52 -20.88
N LEU A 25 13.22 16.47 -20.39
CA LEU A 25 13.18 16.07 -18.99
C LEU A 25 14.50 16.43 -18.29
N ILE A 26 14.40 16.94 -17.07
CA ILE A 26 15.56 17.31 -16.27
C ILE A 26 16.09 16.07 -15.55
N SER A 27 17.39 15.81 -15.70
CA SER A 27 18.10 14.74 -15.01
C SER A 27 19.06 15.25 -13.95
N THR A 28 18.94 14.74 -12.74
CA THR A 28 19.83 15.08 -11.62
C THR A 28 20.46 13.80 -11.07
N PRO A 29 21.72 13.47 -11.45
CA PRO A 29 22.39 12.28 -10.98
C PRO A 29 22.99 12.48 -9.58
N TYR A 30 22.74 11.55 -8.65
CA TYR A 30 23.45 11.48 -7.38
C TYR A 30 24.75 10.66 -7.54
N LYS A 31 25.88 11.34 -7.48
CA LYS A 31 27.21 10.73 -7.62
C LYS A 31 27.92 10.73 -6.26
N TYR A 32 27.88 9.61 -5.54
CA TYR A 32 28.54 9.46 -4.23
C TYR A 32 29.97 8.91 -4.32
N GLY A 33 30.56 8.90 -5.53
CA GLY A 33 31.92 8.48 -5.79
C GLY A 33 32.09 6.96 -5.88
N ARG A 34 33.31 6.55 -6.27
CA ARG A 34 33.67 5.14 -6.40
C ARG A 34 33.98 4.57 -5.02
N LYS A 35 33.18 3.62 -4.58
CA LYS A 35 33.42 2.88 -3.34
C LYS A 35 34.19 1.61 -3.66
N ILE A 36 35.46 1.53 -3.25
CA ILE A 36 36.23 0.30 -3.34
C ILE A 36 36.00 -0.51 -2.09
N LEU A 37 35.76 -1.82 -2.24
CA LEU A 37 35.57 -2.75 -1.12
C LEU A 37 36.83 -2.76 -0.23
N LYS A 38 36.81 -1.96 0.81
CA LYS A 38 37.54 -2.33 2.02
C LYS A 38 36.54 -3.18 2.84
N ILE A 39 36.98 -4.37 3.23
CA ILE A 39 36.25 -5.46 3.90
C ILE A 39 35.69 -5.05 5.30
N LEU A 40 35.30 -3.81 5.49
CA LEU A 40 34.78 -3.27 6.73
C LEU A 40 33.29 -3.00 6.59
N PRO A 41 32.49 -3.12 7.67
CA PRO A 41 31.08 -2.82 7.64
C PRO A 41 30.88 -1.40 7.11
N TYR A 42 30.39 -1.33 5.88
CA TYR A 42 30.19 -0.10 5.15
C TYR A 42 29.24 0.82 5.93
N ASN A 43 29.70 2.04 6.23
CA ASN A 43 28.89 2.99 6.98
C ASN A 43 27.82 3.62 6.07
N ILE A 44 26.82 2.81 5.75
CA ILE A 44 25.69 3.21 4.90
C ILE A 44 24.88 4.38 5.52
N LYS A 45 24.95 4.56 6.85
CA LYS A 45 24.22 5.64 7.53
C LYS A 45 24.63 7.03 7.01
N ASN A 46 25.92 7.19 6.74
CA ASN A 46 26.44 8.46 6.21
C ASN A 46 25.99 8.70 4.77
N ASP A 47 25.97 7.66 3.93
CA ASP A 47 25.52 7.81 2.54
C ASP A 47 24.01 8.04 2.46
N VAL A 48 23.23 7.43 3.33
CA VAL A 48 21.78 7.69 3.46
C VAL A 48 21.52 9.16 3.86
N LYS A 49 22.32 9.73 4.79
CA LYS A 49 22.23 11.13 5.16
C LYS A 49 22.61 12.04 3.97
N LYS A 50 23.74 11.77 3.32
CA LYS A 50 24.19 12.55 2.15
C LYS A 50 23.17 12.49 1.00
N PHE A 51 22.53 11.35 0.80
CA PHE A 51 21.46 11.20 -0.19
C PHE A 51 20.27 12.10 0.15
N ARG A 52 19.83 12.12 1.42
CA ARG A 52 18.77 13.02 1.88
C ARG A 52 19.14 14.48 1.63
N ASP A 53 20.34 14.90 2.04
CA ASP A 53 20.78 16.30 1.91
C ASP A 53 20.84 16.70 0.43
N TRP A 54 21.34 15.81 -0.45
CA TRP A 54 21.28 16.01 -1.89
C TRP A 54 19.84 16.07 -2.43
N TYR A 55 18.96 15.19 -1.98
CA TYR A 55 17.54 15.19 -2.38
C TYR A 55 16.92 16.55 -2.12
N PHE A 56 17.07 17.08 -0.91
CA PHE A 56 16.50 18.37 -0.57
C PHE A 56 17.17 19.53 -1.29
N SER A 57 18.46 19.47 -1.59
CA SER A 57 19.11 20.49 -2.41
C SER A 57 18.52 20.60 -3.83
N ILE A 58 17.93 19.51 -4.34
CA ILE A 58 17.21 19.49 -5.61
C ILE A 58 15.77 19.97 -5.44
N ILE A 59 15.06 19.49 -4.41
CA ILE A 59 13.66 19.84 -4.15
C ILE A 59 13.53 21.35 -3.87
N ASP A 60 14.42 21.89 -3.06
CA ASP A 60 14.37 23.29 -2.61
C ASP A 60 14.87 24.27 -3.70
N ASN A 61 15.40 23.76 -4.80
CA ASN A 61 15.83 24.60 -5.92
C ASN A 61 14.65 24.94 -6.83
N PRO A 62 14.22 26.21 -6.87
CA PRO A 62 13.04 26.65 -7.64
C PRO A 62 13.20 26.42 -9.17
N ALA A 63 14.43 26.28 -9.67
CA ALA A 63 14.67 26.03 -11.09
C ALA A 63 14.10 24.68 -11.57
N TYR A 64 13.84 23.73 -10.66
CA TYR A 64 13.28 22.45 -11.03
C TYR A 64 11.75 22.37 -10.94
N GLY A 65 11.09 23.36 -10.34
CA GLY A 65 9.62 23.42 -10.21
C GLY A 65 9.01 22.25 -9.44
N LEU A 66 9.82 21.56 -8.60
CA LEU A 66 9.38 20.40 -7.86
C LEU A 66 8.56 20.81 -6.61
N LYS A 67 7.49 20.06 -6.33
CA LYS A 67 6.66 20.23 -5.15
C LYS A 67 6.25 18.86 -4.62
N ILE A 68 6.86 18.44 -3.52
CA ILE A 68 6.64 17.09 -2.95
C ILE A 68 5.23 16.89 -2.38
N SER A 69 4.53 17.98 -2.04
CA SER A 69 3.10 17.95 -1.64
C SER A 69 2.16 17.62 -2.79
N GLU A 70 2.58 17.88 -4.04
CA GLU A 70 1.78 17.69 -5.24
C GLU A 70 2.30 16.48 -6.03
N PRO A 71 1.58 15.34 -6.14
CA PRO A 71 2.08 14.13 -6.78
C PRO A 71 2.61 14.31 -8.20
N PHE A 72 2.01 15.20 -9.01
CA PHE A 72 2.46 15.48 -10.39
C PHE A 72 3.79 16.25 -10.47
N HIS A 73 4.18 16.91 -9.39
CA HIS A 73 5.43 17.68 -9.31
C HIS A 73 6.52 16.97 -8.52
N ARG A 74 6.28 15.71 -8.12
CA ARG A 74 7.29 14.89 -7.45
C ARG A 74 8.30 14.34 -8.44
N PRO A 75 9.57 14.23 -8.05
CA PRO A 75 10.56 13.60 -8.90
C PRO A 75 10.32 12.09 -9.02
N SER A 76 10.73 11.50 -10.14
CA SER A 76 10.94 10.05 -10.24
C SER A 76 12.42 9.73 -10.05
N ILE A 77 12.74 8.52 -9.57
CA ILE A 77 14.13 8.10 -9.36
C ILE A 77 14.42 6.74 -10.01
N ILE A 78 15.59 6.63 -10.61
CA ILE A 78 16.17 5.40 -11.14
C ILE A 78 17.31 4.99 -10.23
N ALA A 79 17.22 3.80 -9.64
CA ALA A 79 18.24 3.28 -8.73
C ALA A 79 18.79 1.94 -9.21
N HIS A 80 20.13 1.79 -9.10
CA HIS A 80 20.83 0.57 -9.49
C HIS A 80 21.66 0.00 -8.35
N SER A 81 21.61 -1.33 -8.16
CA SER A 81 22.49 -2.09 -7.26
C SER A 81 22.53 -1.51 -5.83
N LEU A 82 23.69 -1.14 -5.28
CA LEU A 82 23.82 -0.52 -3.95
C LEU A 82 22.98 0.76 -3.82
N GLY A 83 22.77 1.50 -4.91
CA GLY A 83 21.91 2.68 -4.91
C GLY A 83 20.47 2.36 -4.52
N THR A 84 19.96 1.17 -4.85
CA THR A 84 18.62 0.73 -4.44
C THR A 84 18.51 0.58 -2.92
N TRP A 85 19.58 0.09 -2.27
CA TRP A 85 19.63 -0.06 -0.82
C TRP A 85 19.72 1.28 -0.09
N ILE A 86 20.54 2.20 -0.60
CA ILE A 86 20.64 3.57 -0.07
C ILE A 86 19.27 4.24 -0.13
N LEU A 87 18.59 4.14 -1.27
CA LEU A 87 17.24 4.68 -1.48
C LEU A 87 16.23 4.06 -0.49
N ALA A 88 16.17 2.74 -0.37
CA ALA A 88 15.25 2.06 0.54
C ALA A 88 15.46 2.48 2.00
N LYS A 89 16.71 2.59 2.44
CA LYS A 89 17.07 3.07 3.78
C LYS A 89 16.72 4.54 3.99
N ALA A 90 16.89 5.38 2.97
CA ALA A 90 16.50 6.78 3.03
C ALA A 90 14.97 6.94 3.18
N LEU A 91 14.19 6.24 2.36
CA LEU A 91 12.72 6.23 2.45
C LEU A 91 12.21 5.73 3.80
N THR A 92 12.83 4.68 4.34
CA THR A 92 12.43 4.16 5.66
C THR A 92 12.73 5.15 6.79
N LYS A 93 13.87 5.86 6.69
CA LYS A 93 14.35 6.75 7.75
C LYS A 93 13.75 8.15 7.69
N TYR A 94 13.43 8.65 6.50
CA TYR A 94 13.03 10.02 6.22
C TYR A 94 11.66 10.07 5.54
N PRO A 95 10.56 10.15 6.31
CA PRO A 95 9.19 10.16 5.76
C PRO A 95 8.91 11.34 4.82
N GLU A 96 9.69 12.40 4.94
CA GLU A 96 9.60 13.58 4.10
C GLU A 96 10.09 13.39 2.67
N ILE A 97 10.87 12.33 2.37
CA ILE A 97 11.32 12.00 1.02
C ILE A 97 10.15 11.37 0.25
N LYS A 98 9.77 11.98 -0.86
CA LYS A 98 8.64 11.53 -1.69
C LYS A 98 9.04 11.44 -3.16
N PHE A 99 8.57 10.37 -3.82
CA PHE A 99 8.78 10.15 -5.26
C PHE A 99 7.45 9.83 -5.95
N ASP A 100 7.34 10.24 -7.23
CA ASP A 100 6.27 9.74 -8.10
C ASP A 100 6.55 8.26 -8.44
N LYS A 101 7.64 7.98 -9.15
CA LYS A 101 8.00 6.63 -9.56
C LYS A 101 9.40 6.25 -9.11
N ILE A 102 9.53 5.01 -8.68
CA ILE A 102 10.82 4.41 -8.35
C ILE A 102 11.10 3.28 -9.34
N PHE A 103 12.19 3.38 -10.06
CA PHE A 103 12.68 2.35 -10.97
C PHE A 103 13.90 1.65 -10.36
N LEU A 104 13.84 0.34 -10.18
CA LEU A 104 14.88 -0.45 -9.53
C LEU A 104 15.50 -1.46 -10.51
N PHE A 105 16.80 -1.39 -10.67
CA PHE A 105 17.59 -2.27 -11.52
C PHE A 105 18.67 -2.98 -10.71
N GLY A 106 18.86 -4.28 -10.92
CA GLY A 106 19.82 -5.09 -10.17
C GLY A 106 19.65 -4.89 -8.65
N SER A 107 18.43 -4.88 -8.17
CA SER A 107 18.10 -4.44 -6.82
C SER A 107 18.54 -5.43 -5.76
N ILE A 108 19.25 -4.93 -4.74
CA ILE A 108 19.65 -5.70 -3.56
C ILE A 108 18.72 -5.48 -2.35
N ILE A 109 17.58 -4.79 -2.54
CA ILE A 109 16.56 -4.63 -1.51
C ILE A 109 16.00 -6.03 -1.14
N PRO A 110 15.78 -6.33 0.15
CA PRO A 110 15.15 -7.58 0.56
C PRO A 110 13.78 -7.77 -0.09
N ALA A 111 13.44 -9.02 -0.45
CA ALA A 111 12.16 -9.35 -1.07
C ALA A 111 10.94 -9.03 -0.18
N ASN A 112 11.12 -9.01 1.13
CA ASN A 112 10.11 -8.66 2.13
C ASN A 112 10.10 -7.17 2.51
N PHE A 113 10.74 -6.29 1.74
CA PHE A 113 10.71 -4.85 1.99
C PHE A 113 9.27 -4.31 1.91
N ASP A 114 8.88 -3.53 2.89
CA ASP A 114 7.50 -3.05 3.06
C ASP A 114 7.20 -1.82 2.21
N TRP A 115 6.92 -2.04 0.93
CA TRP A 115 6.47 -1.01 0.00
C TRP A 115 5.08 -0.49 0.33
N PHE A 116 4.19 -1.34 0.85
CA PHE A 116 2.82 -0.93 1.20
C PHE A 116 2.82 0.20 2.23
N LYS A 117 3.70 0.12 3.21
CA LYS A 117 3.89 1.19 4.19
C LYS A 117 4.26 2.53 3.54
N LEU A 118 5.14 2.52 2.54
CA LEU A 118 5.59 3.74 1.87
C LEU A 118 4.51 4.31 0.94
N ILE A 119 3.76 3.44 0.27
CA ILE A 119 2.63 3.83 -0.59
C ILE A 119 1.51 4.44 0.27
N LEU A 120 1.13 3.79 1.36
CA LEU A 120 0.09 4.28 2.27
C LEU A 120 0.46 5.60 2.95
N ARG A 121 1.75 5.85 3.19
CA ARG A 121 2.28 7.12 3.72
C ARG A 121 2.44 8.20 2.65
N ASP A 122 1.98 7.95 1.45
CA ASP A 122 2.13 8.90 0.33
C ASP A 122 3.59 9.29 0.05
N GLN A 123 4.55 8.38 0.35
CA GLN A 123 5.96 8.60 0.02
C GLN A 123 6.29 8.16 -1.41
N VAL A 124 5.58 7.17 -1.96
CA VAL A 124 5.84 6.58 -3.27
C VAL A 124 4.52 6.29 -3.97
N ASN A 125 4.33 6.78 -5.20
CA ASN A 125 3.15 6.51 -5.98
C ASN A 125 3.22 5.14 -6.67
N SER A 126 4.39 4.75 -7.17
CA SER A 126 4.58 3.42 -7.76
C SER A 126 6.03 2.98 -7.77
N VAL A 127 6.21 1.67 -7.75
CA VAL A 127 7.52 1.01 -7.84
C VAL A 127 7.51 0.11 -9.07
N VAL A 128 8.55 0.22 -9.86
CA VAL A 128 8.79 -0.68 -11.00
C VAL A 128 10.17 -1.30 -10.82
N TYR A 129 10.27 -2.61 -10.87
CA TYR A 129 11.55 -3.27 -10.67
C TYR A 129 11.78 -4.37 -11.69
N GLU A 130 13.05 -4.51 -12.08
CA GLU A 130 13.48 -5.58 -12.95
C GLU A 130 13.97 -6.78 -12.14
N LYS A 131 13.48 -7.95 -12.54
CA LYS A 131 13.94 -9.23 -12.03
C LYS A 131 14.79 -9.89 -13.11
N ALA A 132 16.11 -9.92 -12.88
CA ALA A 132 17.08 -10.48 -13.82
C ALA A 132 17.51 -11.87 -13.36
N ASN A 133 17.11 -12.92 -14.10
CA ASN A 133 17.35 -14.30 -13.69
C ASN A 133 18.83 -14.71 -13.76
N LYS A 134 19.64 -14.03 -14.58
CA LYS A 134 21.09 -14.27 -14.71
C LYS A 134 21.95 -13.33 -13.84
N ASP A 135 21.32 -12.55 -12.97
CA ASP A 135 22.06 -11.66 -12.08
C ASP A 135 22.71 -12.45 -10.92
N ILE A 136 23.99 -12.77 -11.08
CA ILE A 136 24.80 -13.47 -10.08
C ILE A 136 25.34 -12.52 -8.99
N ILE A 137 25.31 -11.21 -9.21
CA ILE A 137 25.86 -10.21 -8.27
C ILE A 137 24.85 -9.84 -7.20
N VAL A 138 23.58 -9.81 -7.52
CA VAL A 138 22.50 -9.49 -6.55
C VAL A 138 22.53 -10.40 -5.32
N PRO A 139 22.75 -11.71 -5.41
CA PRO A 139 22.90 -12.56 -4.23
C PRO A 139 24.06 -12.15 -3.29
N LEU A 140 25.12 -11.51 -3.82
CA LEU A 140 26.21 -10.95 -3.01
C LEU A 140 25.76 -9.73 -2.20
N GLY A 141 24.59 -9.18 -2.47
CA GLY A 141 23.94 -8.13 -1.67
C GLY A 141 23.75 -8.54 -0.20
N LEU A 142 23.78 -9.82 0.13
CA LEU A 142 23.82 -10.34 1.49
C LEU A 142 24.86 -9.64 2.37
N ILE A 143 26.04 -9.36 1.81
CA ILE A 143 27.15 -8.66 2.51
C ILE A 143 26.72 -7.26 2.99
N PHE A 144 25.80 -6.61 2.27
CA PHE A 144 25.36 -5.24 2.56
C PHE A 144 24.05 -5.19 3.35
N THR A 145 23.17 -6.17 3.14
CA THR A 145 21.79 -6.11 3.61
C THR A 145 21.47 -7.11 4.70
N GLY A 146 22.29 -8.15 4.86
CA GLY A 146 21.99 -9.31 5.70
C GLY A 146 20.83 -10.17 5.16
N SER A 147 20.32 -9.88 3.95
CA SER A 147 19.19 -10.57 3.36
C SER A 147 19.61 -11.63 2.35
N ILE A 148 19.17 -12.86 2.54
CA ILE A 148 19.46 -14.01 1.67
C ILE A 148 18.59 -13.98 0.38
N LYS A 149 17.54 -13.15 0.34
CA LYS A 149 16.55 -13.12 -0.75
C LYS A 149 16.35 -11.70 -1.28
N PRO A 150 17.30 -11.15 -2.07
CA PRO A 150 17.12 -9.85 -2.69
C PRO A 150 16.06 -9.89 -3.80
N CYS A 151 15.32 -8.80 -3.96
CA CYS A 151 14.21 -8.73 -4.92
C CYS A 151 14.67 -8.80 -6.38
N GLY A 152 15.87 -8.36 -6.72
CA GLY A 152 16.40 -8.39 -8.09
C GLY A 152 16.47 -9.80 -8.72
N THR A 153 16.47 -10.85 -7.91
CA THR A 153 16.43 -12.26 -8.39
C THR A 153 15.16 -12.99 -7.98
N LYS A 154 14.58 -12.69 -6.84
CA LYS A 154 13.41 -13.40 -6.28
C LYS A 154 12.09 -12.66 -6.49
N GLY A 155 12.14 -11.36 -6.78
CA GLY A 155 10.99 -10.48 -6.76
C GLY A 155 10.59 -10.04 -5.36
N PHE A 156 9.74 -9.03 -5.26
CA PHE A 156 9.14 -8.66 -3.99
C PHE A 156 8.04 -9.64 -3.60
N ILE A 157 7.89 -9.89 -2.29
CA ILE A 157 6.79 -10.67 -1.74
C ILE A 157 5.47 -9.90 -1.91
N GLN A 158 5.47 -8.60 -1.65
CA GLN A 158 4.30 -7.75 -1.86
C GLN A 158 4.02 -7.61 -3.36
N LYS A 159 2.80 -7.97 -3.77
CA LYS A 159 2.30 -7.80 -5.15
C LYS A 159 1.12 -6.84 -5.15
N SER A 160 1.11 -5.94 -6.10
CA SER A 160 0.14 -4.85 -6.12
C SER A 160 0.15 -4.18 -7.50
N SER A 161 -0.92 -3.51 -7.87
CA SER A 161 -0.96 -2.66 -9.06
C SER A 161 0.03 -1.49 -8.99
N PHE A 162 0.48 -1.15 -7.77
CA PHE A 162 1.49 -0.12 -7.50
C PHE A 162 2.93 -0.64 -7.55
N ILE A 163 3.12 -1.97 -7.55
CA ILE A 163 4.43 -2.63 -7.56
C ILE A 163 4.51 -3.52 -8.80
N LYS A 164 5.11 -3.01 -9.86
CA LYS A 164 5.20 -3.68 -11.16
C LYS A 164 6.51 -4.45 -11.29
N GLU A 165 6.43 -5.75 -11.59
CA GLU A 165 7.57 -6.62 -11.90
C GLU A 165 7.76 -6.72 -13.42
N GLU A 166 8.97 -6.50 -13.89
CA GLU A 166 9.40 -6.80 -15.26
C GLU A 166 10.44 -7.91 -15.21
N VAL A 167 10.13 -9.05 -15.85
CA VAL A 167 11.03 -10.21 -15.82
C VAL A 167 11.93 -10.20 -17.05
N LEU A 168 13.24 -10.14 -16.84
CA LEU A 168 14.26 -10.15 -17.86
C LEU A 168 15.08 -11.45 -17.76
N SER A 169 14.64 -12.49 -18.46
CA SER A 169 15.20 -13.83 -18.34
C SER A 169 16.65 -13.95 -18.84
N LEU A 170 17.09 -13.06 -19.72
CA LEU A 170 18.41 -13.10 -20.36
C LEU A 170 19.43 -12.12 -19.76
N PHE A 171 18.99 -11.20 -18.89
CA PHE A 171 19.81 -10.11 -18.38
C PHE A 171 20.55 -10.50 -17.10
N GLY A 172 21.81 -10.04 -17.00
CA GLY A 172 22.63 -10.03 -15.80
C GLY A 172 22.58 -8.68 -15.08
N HIS A 173 23.46 -8.49 -14.08
CA HIS A 173 23.43 -7.34 -13.16
C HIS A 173 23.53 -5.96 -13.80
N SER A 174 24.26 -5.82 -14.88
CA SER A 174 24.52 -4.53 -15.54
C SER A 174 23.92 -4.41 -16.93
N ASP A 175 23.17 -5.40 -17.38
CA ASP A 175 22.66 -5.44 -18.76
C ASP A 175 21.57 -4.40 -18.99
N PHE A 176 20.91 -3.92 -17.91
CA PHE A 176 20.00 -2.79 -17.99
C PHE A 176 20.66 -1.51 -18.57
N ASN A 177 22.01 -1.40 -18.48
CA ASN A 177 22.78 -0.30 -19.05
C ASN A 177 22.79 -0.28 -20.58
N TYR A 178 22.28 -1.31 -21.25
CA TYR A 178 22.02 -1.25 -22.69
C TYR A 178 21.05 -0.12 -22.96
N LYS A 179 21.58 0.97 -23.55
CA LYS A 179 20.86 2.22 -23.77
C LYS A 179 19.47 2.00 -24.37
N ALA A 180 19.38 1.14 -25.39
CA ALA A 180 18.12 0.88 -26.07
C ALA A 180 17.06 0.31 -25.12
N HIS A 181 17.41 -0.65 -24.25
CA HIS A 181 16.48 -1.27 -23.32
C HIS A 181 16.00 -0.26 -22.25
N LEU A 182 16.94 0.43 -21.57
CA LEU A 182 16.61 1.42 -20.55
C LEU A 182 15.72 2.54 -21.13
N PHE A 183 16.05 3.04 -22.31
CA PHE A 183 15.33 4.14 -22.94
C PHE A 183 13.92 3.72 -23.38
N GLN A 184 13.77 2.56 -24.02
CA GLN A 184 12.47 2.01 -24.39
C GLN A 184 11.58 1.78 -23.17
N TYR A 185 12.16 1.27 -22.10
CA TYR A 185 11.47 1.02 -20.84
C TYR A 185 10.98 2.32 -20.19
N LEU A 186 11.84 3.34 -20.11
CA LEU A 186 11.50 4.65 -19.55
C LEU A 186 10.46 5.37 -20.40
N ASN A 187 10.54 5.32 -21.73
CA ASN A 187 9.54 5.89 -22.62
C ASN A 187 8.14 5.32 -22.37
N LYS A 188 8.05 4.04 -22.10
CA LYS A 188 6.78 3.38 -21.78
C LYS A 188 6.22 3.78 -20.42
N ARG A 189 7.07 4.03 -19.43
CA ARG A 189 6.66 4.14 -18.03
C ARG A 189 6.66 5.56 -17.46
N LEU A 190 7.53 6.45 -17.93
CA LEU A 190 7.58 7.84 -17.45
C LEU A 190 6.30 8.63 -17.69
N PRO A 191 5.62 8.49 -18.86
CA PRO A 191 4.40 9.24 -19.13
C PRO A 191 3.18 8.79 -18.31
N GLU A 192 3.23 7.61 -17.66
CA GLU A 192 2.11 7.16 -16.82
C GLU A 192 1.83 8.19 -15.72
N LYS A 193 0.61 8.72 -15.70
CA LYS A 193 0.20 9.69 -14.66
C LYS A 193 0.28 9.06 -13.26
N PRO A 194 0.70 9.81 -12.22
CA PRO A 194 0.64 9.33 -10.86
C PRO A 194 -0.81 9.07 -10.45
N HIS A 195 -1.03 8.13 -9.54
CA HIS A 195 -2.35 7.96 -8.98
C HIS A 195 -2.69 9.18 -8.10
N GLN A 196 -3.96 9.56 -8.13
CA GLN A 196 -4.47 10.74 -7.41
C GLN A 196 -5.12 10.35 -6.08
N LEU A 197 -4.70 9.24 -5.48
CA LEU A 197 -5.35 8.61 -4.34
C LEU A 197 -4.55 8.83 -3.06
N CYS A 198 -5.24 9.14 -1.98
CA CYS A 198 -4.68 9.25 -0.64
C CYS A 198 -5.61 8.59 0.37
N ILE A 199 -5.04 7.79 1.27
CA ILE A 199 -5.76 7.26 2.42
C ILE A 199 -5.81 8.33 3.51
N VAL A 200 -6.98 8.43 4.14
CA VAL A 200 -7.23 9.24 5.34
C VAL A 200 -7.70 8.28 6.43
N ALA A 201 -6.86 8.06 7.42
CA ALA A 201 -7.23 7.23 8.57
C ALA A 201 -8.18 7.99 9.50
N GLY A 202 -9.09 7.27 10.15
CA GLY A 202 -10.04 7.89 11.08
C GLY A 202 -9.34 8.67 12.20
N ARG A 203 -8.22 8.16 12.72
CA ARG A 203 -7.42 8.82 13.76
C ARG A 203 -6.88 10.21 13.36
N ASP A 204 -6.72 10.45 12.05
CA ASP A 204 -6.24 11.74 11.52
C ASP A 204 -7.36 12.75 11.31
N LEU A 205 -8.61 12.37 11.63
CA LEU A 205 -9.79 13.21 11.49
C LEU A 205 -10.31 13.67 12.85
N ASP A 206 -10.92 14.84 12.86
CA ASP A 206 -11.80 15.28 13.93
C ASP A 206 -13.28 14.98 13.62
N GLU A 207 -14.15 15.13 14.60
CA GLU A 207 -15.58 14.87 14.45
C GLU A 207 -16.24 15.73 13.36
N LYS A 208 -15.80 16.97 13.18
CA LYS A 208 -16.31 17.87 12.15
C LYS A 208 -16.01 17.35 10.74
N HIS A 209 -14.80 16.82 10.54
CA HIS A 209 -14.42 16.20 9.27
C HIS A 209 -15.22 14.93 8.99
N VAL A 210 -15.42 14.09 10.01
CA VAL A 210 -16.23 12.87 9.87
C VAL A 210 -17.67 13.20 9.52
N ARG A 211 -18.29 14.19 10.22
CA ARG A 211 -19.64 14.68 9.89
C ARG A 211 -19.74 15.14 8.44
N LYS A 212 -18.77 15.94 7.99
CA LYS A 212 -18.74 16.42 6.61
C LYS A 212 -18.66 15.25 5.61
N ILE A 213 -17.77 14.29 5.85
CA ILE A 213 -17.60 13.11 5.00
C ILE A 213 -18.89 12.29 4.94
N PHE A 214 -19.55 12.05 6.07
CA PHE A 214 -20.81 11.33 6.14
C PHE A 214 -21.93 12.03 5.37
N MET A 215 -22.08 13.35 5.52
CA MET A 215 -23.07 14.14 4.79
C MET A 215 -22.82 14.19 3.28
N GLU A 216 -21.54 14.21 2.86
CA GLU A 216 -21.18 14.30 1.44
C GLU A 216 -21.12 12.93 0.74
N THR A 217 -20.89 11.86 1.48
CA THR A 217 -20.49 10.57 0.95
C THR A 217 -21.35 9.42 1.46
N GLY A 218 -21.67 9.37 2.75
CA GLY A 218 -22.32 8.24 3.38
C GLY A 218 -23.71 7.95 2.80
N SER A 219 -24.61 8.92 2.85
CA SER A 219 -25.95 8.75 2.31
C SER A 219 -25.96 8.46 0.81
N LYS A 220 -25.07 9.08 0.03
CA LYS A 220 -25.01 8.93 -1.42
C LYS A 220 -24.33 7.65 -1.91
N ILE A 221 -23.38 7.10 -1.14
CA ILE A 221 -22.73 5.83 -1.49
C ILE A 221 -23.66 4.68 -1.09
N ASP A 222 -24.27 4.73 0.09
CA ASP A 222 -25.15 3.70 0.59
C ASP A 222 -26.44 3.61 -0.24
N GLU A 223 -27.04 4.75 -0.63
CA GLU A 223 -28.21 4.79 -1.54
C GLU A 223 -27.91 4.18 -2.92
N ILE A 224 -26.65 4.16 -3.36
CA ILE A 224 -26.25 3.62 -4.67
C ILE A 224 -25.89 2.13 -4.58
N ILE A 225 -25.41 1.67 -3.43
CA ILE A 225 -24.91 0.31 -3.24
C ILE A 225 -26.01 -0.62 -2.72
N TYR A 226 -26.85 -0.14 -1.83
CA TYR A 226 -27.94 -0.92 -1.25
C TYR A 226 -29.27 -0.58 -1.93
N PRO A 227 -29.97 -1.56 -2.55
CA PRO A 227 -31.32 -1.37 -3.07
C PRO A 227 -32.27 -0.88 -1.97
N GLU A 228 -33.28 -0.06 -2.33
CA GLU A 228 -34.23 0.53 -1.37
C GLU A 228 -34.94 -0.51 -0.48
N GLU A 229 -35.18 -1.70 -1.00
CA GLU A 229 -35.79 -2.84 -0.28
C GLU A 229 -34.91 -3.42 0.85
N TYR A 230 -33.59 -3.11 0.87
CA TYR A 230 -32.64 -3.56 1.88
C TYR A 230 -32.15 -2.44 2.79
N GLN A 231 -32.70 -1.25 2.66
CA GLN A 231 -32.43 -0.13 3.55
C GLN A 231 -33.14 -0.35 4.92
N GLU A 232 -32.73 -1.40 5.62
CA GLU A 232 -32.88 -1.39 7.07
C GLU A 232 -32.24 -0.09 7.56
N THR A 233 -32.97 0.68 8.37
CA THR A 233 -32.58 2.01 8.85
C THR A 233 -31.08 2.23 8.82
N PRO A 234 -30.57 3.04 7.89
CA PRO A 234 -29.12 3.26 7.75
C PRO A 234 -28.54 3.73 9.07
N ILE A 235 -27.29 3.42 9.33
CA ILE A 235 -26.61 3.94 10.51
C ILE A 235 -26.72 5.46 10.46
N THR A 236 -27.35 6.04 11.49
CA THR A 236 -27.50 7.49 11.55
C THR A 236 -26.13 8.16 11.74
N LEU A 237 -26.04 9.41 11.28
CA LEU A 237 -24.81 10.20 11.47
C LEU A 237 -24.42 10.28 12.95
N GLU A 238 -25.40 10.45 13.85
CA GLU A 238 -25.17 10.50 15.30
C GLU A 238 -24.55 9.21 15.81
N ARG A 239 -25.06 8.06 15.36
CA ARG A 239 -24.53 6.74 15.71
C ARG A 239 -23.09 6.56 15.20
N ALA A 240 -22.81 6.95 13.98
CA ALA A 240 -21.48 6.89 13.41
C ALA A 240 -20.48 7.75 14.21
N ILE A 241 -20.93 8.92 14.67
CA ILE A 241 -20.10 9.80 15.51
C ILE A 241 -19.91 9.22 16.91
N GLU A 242 -20.92 8.61 17.51
CA GLU A 242 -20.77 7.90 18.79
C GLU A 242 -19.71 6.81 18.68
N TRP A 243 -19.76 5.98 17.62
CA TRP A 243 -18.76 4.96 17.36
C TRP A 243 -17.35 5.54 17.17
N PHE A 244 -17.24 6.61 16.40
CA PHE A 244 -15.98 7.31 16.14
C PHE A 244 -15.33 7.87 17.41
N ARG A 245 -16.13 8.28 18.41
CA ARG A 245 -15.62 8.77 19.69
C ARG A 245 -15.01 7.66 20.54
N ILE A 246 -15.51 6.43 20.43
CA ILE A 246 -14.95 5.26 21.12
C ILE A 246 -13.66 4.81 20.45
N GLU A 247 -13.71 4.60 19.12
CA GLU A 247 -12.58 4.11 18.34
C GLU A 247 -12.53 4.83 16.98
N LYS A 248 -11.52 5.65 16.78
CA LYS A 248 -11.37 6.40 15.52
C LYS A 248 -10.97 5.53 14.35
N ASP A 249 -10.21 4.50 14.62
CA ASP A 249 -9.68 3.60 13.59
C ASP A 249 -10.68 2.58 13.04
N ILE A 250 -11.95 2.68 13.42
CA ILE A 250 -13.02 1.92 12.73
C ILE A 250 -13.23 2.37 11.29
N TRP A 251 -12.74 3.55 10.92
CA TRP A 251 -12.87 4.11 9.57
C TRP A 251 -11.53 4.26 8.87
N SER A 252 -11.51 4.00 7.57
CA SER A 252 -10.48 4.45 6.65
C SER A 252 -11.16 4.95 5.38
N PHE A 253 -10.77 6.11 4.93
CA PHE A 253 -11.32 6.75 3.74
C PHE A 253 -10.25 6.83 2.65
N ILE A 254 -10.68 6.86 1.40
CA ILE A 254 -9.82 7.17 0.27
C ILE A 254 -10.37 8.36 -0.49
N LYS A 255 -9.51 9.32 -0.79
CA LYS A 255 -9.87 10.53 -1.53
C LYS A 255 -8.97 10.77 -2.72
N ASN A 256 -9.49 11.53 -3.68
CA ASN A 256 -8.68 12.14 -4.71
C ASN A 256 -7.94 13.35 -4.13
N VAL A 257 -6.62 13.38 -4.28
CA VAL A 257 -5.75 14.42 -3.69
C VAL A 257 -6.04 15.82 -4.27
N TYR A 258 -6.40 15.90 -5.56
CA TYR A 258 -6.61 17.18 -6.26
C TYR A 258 -8.00 17.77 -6.05
N THR A 259 -9.01 16.91 -6.17
CA THR A 259 -10.40 17.34 -6.03
C THR A 259 -10.88 17.33 -4.59
N ASN A 260 -10.11 16.69 -3.69
CA ASN A 260 -10.47 16.42 -2.30
C ASN A 260 -11.79 15.65 -2.15
N VAL A 261 -12.27 15.02 -3.22
CA VAL A 261 -13.50 14.22 -3.24
C VAL A 261 -13.23 12.86 -2.65
N MET A 262 -14.08 12.42 -1.72
CA MET A 262 -14.07 11.05 -1.18
C MET A 262 -14.54 10.06 -2.25
N LEU A 263 -13.77 9.01 -2.45
CA LEU A 263 -13.99 7.99 -3.48
C LEU A 263 -14.49 6.67 -2.90
N GLY A 264 -14.27 6.45 -1.61
CA GLY A 264 -14.69 5.23 -0.93
C GLY A 264 -14.25 5.20 0.52
N TYR A 265 -14.70 4.16 1.22
CA TYR A 265 -14.34 3.93 2.61
C TYR A 265 -14.39 2.44 2.97
N ILE A 266 -13.75 2.09 4.06
CA ILE A 266 -13.95 0.82 4.78
C ILE A 266 -14.34 1.13 6.22
N ASN A 267 -15.39 0.45 6.70
CA ASN A 267 -15.80 0.45 8.09
C ASN A 267 -15.63 -0.94 8.67
N ALA A 268 -14.86 -1.04 9.75
CA ALA A 268 -14.66 -2.29 10.46
C ALA A 268 -14.52 -2.01 11.95
N ILE A 269 -15.35 -2.66 12.76
CA ILE A 269 -15.45 -2.41 14.20
C ILE A 269 -14.90 -3.58 15.03
N PRO A 270 -14.05 -3.30 16.03
CA PRO A 270 -13.62 -4.30 17.00
C PRO A 270 -14.73 -4.53 18.04
N VAL A 271 -15.06 -5.80 18.26
CA VAL A 271 -16.11 -6.19 19.21
C VAL A 271 -15.69 -7.36 20.08
N ASN A 272 -16.33 -7.53 21.23
CA ASN A 272 -16.14 -8.71 22.06
C ASN A 272 -16.82 -9.96 21.48
N ASN A 273 -16.59 -11.12 22.09
CA ASN A 273 -17.12 -12.39 21.60
C ASN A 273 -18.64 -12.49 21.69
N ILE A 274 -19.26 -11.82 22.66
CA ILE A 274 -20.73 -11.84 22.84
C ILE A 274 -21.41 -11.08 21.71
N VAL A 275 -20.97 -9.86 21.44
CA VAL A 275 -21.47 -9.01 20.36
C VAL A 275 -21.25 -9.69 19.00
N TYR A 276 -20.04 -10.22 18.78
CA TYR A 276 -19.70 -10.94 17.57
C TYR A 276 -20.67 -12.13 17.31
N ASN A 277 -20.90 -12.97 18.32
CA ASN A 277 -21.78 -14.12 18.16
C ASN A 277 -23.24 -13.71 17.89
N LYS A 278 -23.76 -12.70 18.60
CA LYS A 278 -25.11 -12.16 18.35
C LYS A 278 -25.26 -11.59 16.94
N PHE A 279 -24.23 -10.91 16.44
CA PHE A 279 -24.23 -10.40 15.06
C PHE A 279 -24.23 -11.56 14.05
N CYS A 280 -23.36 -12.53 14.25
CA CYS A 280 -23.25 -13.69 13.37
C CYS A 280 -24.44 -14.66 13.43
N SER A 281 -25.25 -14.66 14.50
CA SER A 281 -26.51 -15.42 14.61
C SER A 281 -27.72 -14.67 14.06
N GLY A 282 -27.56 -13.38 13.72
CA GLY A 282 -28.67 -12.52 13.31
C GLY A 282 -29.52 -11.94 14.44
N GLU A 283 -29.17 -12.23 15.71
CA GLU A 283 -29.83 -11.65 16.88
C GLU A 283 -29.56 -10.15 17.03
N LEU A 284 -28.39 -9.69 16.58
CA LEU A 284 -28.00 -8.29 16.61
C LEU A 284 -27.80 -7.76 15.19
N LYS A 285 -28.66 -6.85 14.78
CA LYS A 285 -28.53 -6.15 13.50
C LYS A 285 -27.53 -5.01 13.60
N GLU A 286 -26.88 -4.64 12.47
CA GLU A 286 -25.92 -3.54 12.40
C GLU A 286 -26.47 -2.24 12.97
N SER A 287 -27.71 -1.87 12.61
CA SER A 287 -28.39 -0.65 13.09
C SER A 287 -28.64 -0.63 14.61
N LYS A 288 -28.46 -1.75 15.30
CA LYS A 288 -28.65 -1.89 16.77
C LYS A 288 -27.33 -1.94 17.53
N ILE A 289 -26.20 -2.01 16.85
CA ILE A 289 -24.89 -1.93 17.50
C ILE A 289 -24.75 -0.57 18.17
N SER A 290 -24.46 -0.56 19.45
CA SER A 290 -24.27 0.64 20.25
C SER A 290 -22.78 0.98 20.43
N ALA A 291 -22.48 2.18 20.90
CA ALA A 291 -21.12 2.56 21.24
C ALA A 291 -20.49 1.65 22.31
N ALA A 292 -21.30 1.11 23.24
CA ALA A 292 -20.84 0.19 24.27
C ALA A 292 -20.44 -1.20 23.74
N ASP A 293 -20.85 -1.54 22.52
CA ASP A 293 -20.48 -2.81 21.86
C ASP A 293 -19.12 -2.74 21.17
N ILE A 294 -18.60 -1.54 20.96
CA ILE A 294 -17.32 -1.31 20.28
C ILE A 294 -16.18 -1.28 21.29
N LEU A 295 -15.13 -2.00 20.99
CA LEU A 295 -13.90 -2.00 21.78
C LEU A 295 -12.94 -0.91 21.26
N ASP A 296 -12.13 -0.40 22.17
CA ASP A 296 -11.00 0.44 21.85
C ASP A 296 -9.76 -0.45 21.63
N TYR A 297 -9.12 -0.33 20.49
CA TYR A 297 -7.95 -1.11 20.14
C TYR A 297 -6.78 -0.95 21.13
N ASP A 298 -6.62 0.23 21.73
CA ASP A 298 -5.49 0.52 22.63
C ASP A 298 -5.68 -0.12 24.01
N THR A 299 -6.91 -0.41 24.41
CA THR A 299 -7.25 -0.92 25.74
C THR A 299 -7.67 -2.40 25.76
N CYS A 300 -8.14 -2.97 24.65
CA CYS A 300 -8.57 -4.36 24.60
C CYS A 300 -7.38 -5.32 24.47
N THR A 301 -7.47 -6.50 25.11
CA THR A 301 -6.46 -7.56 25.00
C THR A 301 -6.73 -8.55 23.87
N SER A 302 -7.99 -8.67 23.47
CA SER A 302 -8.41 -9.50 22.35
C SER A 302 -9.74 -8.99 21.78
N TYR A 303 -9.94 -9.19 20.49
CA TYR A 303 -11.16 -8.74 19.82
C TYR A 303 -11.50 -9.63 18.63
N ASN A 304 -12.75 -9.54 18.20
CA ASN A 304 -13.22 -9.98 16.89
C ASN A 304 -13.55 -8.76 16.05
N LEU A 305 -13.51 -8.91 14.75
CA LEU A 305 -13.72 -7.82 13.81
C LEU A 305 -14.96 -8.03 12.97
N LEU A 306 -15.84 -7.05 12.94
CA LEU A 306 -16.97 -7.00 12.02
C LEU A 306 -16.65 -6.01 10.92
N ILE A 307 -16.51 -6.48 9.68
CA ILE A 307 -16.41 -5.61 8.50
C ILE A 307 -17.83 -5.29 8.06
N LEU A 308 -18.28 -4.09 8.38
CA LEU A 308 -19.65 -3.65 8.12
C LEU A 308 -19.82 -3.17 6.69
N SER A 309 -18.80 -2.47 6.15
CA SER A 309 -18.88 -1.92 4.80
C SER A 309 -17.52 -1.74 4.15
N ILE A 310 -17.44 -2.05 2.87
CA ILE A 310 -16.39 -1.58 1.95
C ILE A 310 -17.11 -0.98 0.75
N ALA A 311 -17.07 0.33 0.63
CA ALA A 311 -17.84 1.06 -0.37
C ALA A 311 -16.94 1.92 -1.27
N ILE A 312 -17.23 1.89 -2.57
CA ILE A 312 -16.53 2.67 -3.59
C ILE A 312 -17.55 3.38 -4.48
N LYS A 313 -17.39 4.68 -4.64
CA LYS A 313 -18.29 5.52 -5.43
C LYS A 313 -18.32 5.11 -6.90
N LYS A 314 -19.50 4.73 -7.42
CA LYS A 314 -19.66 4.22 -8.79
C LYS A 314 -19.58 5.31 -9.88
N LYS A 315 -20.05 6.52 -9.63
CA LYS A 315 -20.31 7.58 -10.63
C LYS A 315 -19.14 8.56 -10.95
N VAL A 316 -17.94 8.35 -10.41
CA VAL A 316 -16.79 9.25 -10.68
C VAL A 316 -15.96 8.74 -11.86
N LEU A 317 -16.49 7.84 -12.66
CA LEU A 317 -15.69 6.88 -13.41
C LEU A 317 -16.14 6.87 -14.88
N ASP A 318 -15.41 7.59 -15.72
CA ASP A 318 -15.32 7.37 -17.17
C ASP A 318 -14.38 6.18 -17.48
N GLU A 319 -14.18 5.79 -18.73
CA GLU A 319 -13.50 4.55 -19.11
C GLU A 319 -12.03 4.41 -18.64
N GLU A 320 -11.29 5.50 -18.44
CA GLU A 320 -9.99 5.48 -17.76
C GLU A 320 -10.08 4.95 -16.32
N THR A 321 -11.23 4.89 -15.77
CA THR A 321 -11.56 4.69 -14.37
C THR A 321 -11.83 3.25 -13.93
N MET A 322 -12.01 2.29 -14.84
CA MET A 322 -12.06 0.86 -14.43
C MET A 322 -10.73 0.41 -13.79
N LEU A 323 -9.61 0.87 -14.32
CA LEU A 323 -8.28 0.69 -13.71
C LEU A 323 -8.16 1.37 -12.33
N ILE A 324 -8.85 2.49 -12.12
CA ILE A 324 -8.84 3.24 -10.86
C ILE A 324 -9.67 2.55 -9.79
N LYS A 325 -10.82 1.91 -10.13
CA LYS A 325 -11.62 1.14 -9.13
C LYS A 325 -10.80 0.06 -8.45
N GLY A 326 -10.09 -0.76 -9.24
CA GLY A 326 -9.23 -1.80 -8.69
C GLY A 326 -8.18 -1.22 -7.74
N ARG A 327 -7.58 -0.08 -8.09
CA ARG A 327 -6.60 0.59 -7.23
C ARG A 327 -7.21 1.20 -5.97
N ILE A 328 -8.44 1.75 -6.05
CA ILE A 328 -9.16 2.25 -4.88
C ILE A 328 -9.43 1.12 -3.89
N ALA A 329 -10.00 0.01 -4.37
CA ALA A 329 -10.25 -1.18 -3.55
C ALA A 329 -8.96 -1.70 -2.92
N GLU A 330 -7.90 -1.83 -3.72
CA GLU A 330 -6.60 -2.30 -3.27
C GLU A 330 -6.01 -1.42 -2.18
N MET A 331 -6.03 -0.09 -2.34
CA MET A 331 -5.53 0.83 -1.32
C MET A 331 -6.35 0.79 -0.04
N LEU A 332 -7.68 0.69 -0.13
CA LEU A 332 -8.53 0.54 1.06
C LEU A 332 -8.22 -0.74 1.82
N ILE A 333 -8.09 -1.86 1.11
CA ILE A 333 -7.75 -3.16 1.71
C ILE A 333 -6.34 -3.12 2.31
N MET A 334 -5.37 -2.57 1.60
CA MET A 334 -4.00 -2.39 2.14
C MET A 334 -4.01 -1.55 3.41
N SER A 335 -4.75 -0.45 3.43
CA SER A 335 -4.90 0.42 4.59
C SER A 335 -5.51 -0.32 5.78
N PHE A 336 -6.55 -1.09 5.52
CA PHE A 336 -7.19 -1.93 6.52
C PHE A 336 -6.23 -2.98 7.11
N ILE A 337 -5.56 -3.76 6.27
CA ILE A 337 -4.58 -4.77 6.70
C ILE A 337 -3.46 -4.12 7.53
N TYR A 338 -2.92 -3.00 7.05
CA TYR A 338 -1.85 -2.31 7.74
C TYR A 338 -2.27 -1.82 9.13
N LYS A 339 -3.47 -1.26 9.24
CA LYS A 339 -4.06 -0.82 10.49
C LYS A 339 -4.24 -1.99 11.48
N ILE A 340 -4.85 -3.09 11.03
CA ILE A 340 -5.03 -4.28 11.88
C ILE A 340 -3.69 -4.84 12.35
N ASN A 341 -2.68 -4.89 11.49
CA ASN A 341 -1.34 -5.33 11.89
C ASN A 341 -0.70 -4.41 12.94
N GLN A 342 -0.94 -3.09 12.86
CA GLN A 342 -0.44 -2.17 13.89
C GLN A 342 -1.04 -2.46 15.26
N HIS A 343 -2.35 -2.69 15.32
CA HIS A 343 -3.05 -3.02 16.57
C HIS A 343 -2.71 -4.45 17.05
N ASN A 344 -2.41 -5.38 16.14
CA ASN A 344 -2.07 -6.76 16.49
C ASN A 344 -0.60 -6.98 16.90
N ASN A 345 0.28 -5.99 16.68
CA ASN A 345 1.71 -6.06 17.07
C ASN A 345 1.99 -5.78 18.57
N GLY A 346 0.93 -5.58 19.36
CA GLY A 346 1.00 -5.39 20.80
C GLY A 346 0.48 -6.61 21.55
N ASN A 347 -0.13 -6.34 22.71
CA ASN A 347 -0.82 -7.37 23.50
C ASN A 347 -2.22 -7.72 22.94
N ASN A 348 -2.65 -7.05 21.90
CA ASN A 348 -4.00 -7.15 21.35
C ASN A 348 -4.07 -8.26 20.30
N LYS A 349 -4.98 -9.19 20.47
CA LYS A 349 -5.10 -10.34 19.57
C LYS A 349 -6.42 -10.36 18.81
N LEU A 350 -6.34 -10.25 17.49
CA LEU A 350 -7.46 -10.52 16.60
C LEU A 350 -7.76 -12.04 16.58
N ASN A 351 -9.01 -12.42 16.86
CA ASN A 351 -9.42 -13.83 16.86
C ASN A 351 -10.20 -14.22 15.60
N LYS A 352 -11.25 -13.45 15.27
CA LYS A 352 -12.18 -13.76 14.17
C LYS A 352 -12.51 -12.52 13.37
N ILE A 353 -12.86 -12.73 12.11
CA ILE A 353 -13.37 -11.67 11.23
C ILE A 353 -14.67 -12.17 10.61
N ALA A 354 -15.69 -11.32 10.57
CA ALA A 354 -16.92 -11.58 9.84
C ALA A 354 -17.27 -10.39 8.94
N ALA A 355 -17.92 -10.70 7.80
CA ALA A 355 -18.40 -9.73 6.83
C ALA A 355 -19.64 -10.24 6.12
N PHE A 356 -20.64 -9.38 5.88
CA PHE A 356 -21.71 -9.66 4.93
C PHE A 356 -21.27 -9.28 3.51
N ALA A 357 -21.54 -10.17 2.56
CA ALA A 357 -21.26 -9.92 1.15
C ALA A 357 -22.53 -9.51 0.41
N TRP A 358 -22.69 -8.19 0.17
CA TRP A 358 -23.86 -7.59 -0.49
C TRP A 358 -23.75 -7.57 -2.02
N SER A 359 -22.61 -7.93 -2.58
CA SER A 359 -22.35 -7.94 -4.03
C SER A 359 -21.49 -9.13 -4.43
N ASP A 360 -21.44 -9.42 -5.72
CA ASP A 360 -20.54 -10.46 -6.25
C ASP A 360 -19.07 -10.11 -6.05
N GLU A 361 -18.72 -8.83 -6.09
CA GLU A 361 -17.37 -8.36 -5.77
C GLU A 361 -17.05 -8.60 -4.29
N GLY A 362 -18.00 -8.35 -3.39
CA GLY A 362 -17.88 -8.64 -1.97
C GLY A 362 -17.70 -10.14 -1.70
N LYS A 363 -18.46 -11.00 -2.37
CA LYS A 363 -18.32 -12.47 -2.30
C LYS A 363 -16.91 -12.90 -2.72
N LYS A 364 -16.46 -12.45 -3.91
CA LYS A 364 -15.10 -12.72 -4.41
C LYS A 364 -13.99 -12.22 -3.49
N LEU A 365 -14.23 -11.08 -2.83
CA LEU A 365 -13.29 -10.55 -1.85
C LEU A 365 -13.19 -11.45 -0.63
N CYS A 366 -14.32 -11.84 -0.03
CA CYS A 366 -14.37 -12.76 1.11
C CYS A 366 -13.70 -14.10 0.79
N GLU A 367 -14.02 -14.69 -0.36
CA GLU A 367 -13.41 -15.94 -0.84
C GLU A 367 -11.91 -15.78 -1.06
N GLY A 368 -11.47 -14.67 -1.65
CA GLY A 368 -10.06 -14.34 -1.83
C GLY A 368 -9.30 -14.21 -0.50
N PHE A 369 -9.98 -13.86 0.58
CA PHE A 369 -9.47 -13.89 1.95
C PHE A 369 -9.68 -15.24 2.65
N CYS A 370 -10.08 -16.28 1.92
CA CYS A 370 -10.37 -17.61 2.46
C CYS A 370 -11.38 -17.61 3.59
N MET A 371 -12.25 -16.62 3.63
CA MET A 371 -13.39 -16.61 4.55
C MET A 371 -14.41 -17.64 4.09
N LYS A 372 -15.04 -18.34 5.03
CA LYS A 372 -16.04 -19.37 4.75
C LYS A 372 -17.44 -18.80 4.91
N GLN A 373 -18.32 -19.11 3.96
CA GLN A 373 -19.74 -18.78 4.10
C GLN A 373 -20.35 -19.60 5.25
N LYS A 374 -21.12 -18.94 6.12
CA LYS A 374 -21.84 -19.60 7.20
C LYS A 374 -23.08 -20.33 6.67
N GLU A 375 -23.27 -21.59 7.08
CA GLU A 375 -24.34 -22.48 6.56
C GLU A 375 -25.76 -21.93 6.74
N ASN A 376 -25.99 -21.13 7.78
CA ASN A 376 -27.33 -20.56 8.11
C ASN A 376 -27.50 -19.12 7.61
N SER A 377 -26.58 -18.62 6.76
CA SER A 377 -26.72 -17.28 6.20
C SER A 377 -27.62 -17.28 4.95
N SER A 378 -28.31 -16.16 4.73
CA SER A 378 -29.12 -15.95 3.51
C SER A 378 -28.24 -16.15 2.25
N ASN A 379 -28.80 -16.78 1.22
CA ASN A 379 -28.10 -16.94 -0.06
C ASN A 379 -27.95 -15.62 -0.81
N GLU A 380 -28.83 -14.64 -0.57
CA GLU A 380 -28.77 -13.31 -1.19
C GLU A 380 -27.61 -12.48 -0.61
N HIS A 381 -27.47 -12.48 0.72
CA HIS A 381 -26.44 -11.71 1.44
C HIS A 381 -25.72 -12.63 2.43
N PRO A 382 -24.86 -13.50 1.93
CA PRO A 382 -24.20 -14.48 2.78
C PRO A 382 -23.24 -13.84 3.76
N LEU A 383 -23.25 -14.33 5.00
CA LEU A 383 -22.27 -14.02 6.01
C LEU A 383 -21.03 -14.89 5.80
N TYR A 384 -19.88 -14.26 5.70
CA TYR A 384 -18.57 -14.90 5.63
C TYR A 384 -17.83 -14.74 6.95
N GLU A 385 -17.13 -15.79 7.38
CA GLU A 385 -16.36 -15.80 8.62
C GLU A 385 -14.98 -16.42 8.39
N ILE A 386 -13.96 -15.94 9.11
CA ILE A 386 -12.69 -16.61 9.28
C ILE A 386 -12.29 -16.60 10.75
N ASP A 387 -11.89 -17.75 11.28
CA ASP A 387 -11.32 -17.91 12.62
C ASP A 387 -9.80 -18.08 12.49
N LEU A 388 -9.05 -17.10 12.97
CA LEU A 388 -7.59 -17.09 12.84
C LEU A 388 -6.90 -18.16 13.70
N LYS A 389 -7.59 -18.68 14.75
CA LYS A 389 -7.05 -19.76 15.59
C LYS A 389 -7.05 -21.11 14.87
N THR A 390 -7.98 -21.29 13.94
CA THR A 390 -8.15 -22.54 13.18
C THR A 390 -7.62 -22.44 11.74
N LEU A 391 -7.02 -21.29 11.38
CA LEU A 391 -6.52 -21.05 10.04
C LEU A 391 -5.27 -21.90 9.76
N GLU A 392 -5.43 -22.88 8.89
CA GLU A 392 -4.35 -23.78 8.49
C GLU A 392 -3.44 -23.20 7.42
N LYS A 393 -2.16 -23.60 7.41
CA LYS A 393 -1.20 -23.19 6.37
C LYS A 393 -1.62 -23.62 4.96
N SER A 394 -2.33 -24.72 4.82
CA SER A 394 -2.92 -25.21 3.58
C SER A 394 -3.93 -24.20 3.00
N THR A 395 -4.80 -23.64 3.85
CA THR A 395 -5.76 -22.60 3.50
C THR A 395 -5.05 -21.32 3.08
N ILE A 396 -4.02 -20.90 3.83
CA ILE A 396 -3.21 -19.71 3.49
C ILE A 396 -2.55 -19.86 2.12
N SER A 397 -2.13 -21.07 1.74
CA SER A 397 -1.50 -21.30 0.45
C SER A 397 -2.45 -21.06 -0.75
N GLN A 398 -3.76 -21.21 -0.54
CA GLN A 398 -4.82 -21.00 -1.53
C GLN A 398 -5.33 -19.57 -1.56
N ALA A 399 -5.02 -18.77 -0.56
CA ALA A 399 -5.41 -17.38 -0.47
C ALA A 399 -4.83 -16.54 -1.62
N ASN A 400 -5.54 -15.48 -2.00
CA ASN A 400 -4.95 -14.51 -2.91
C ASN A 400 -3.68 -13.91 -2.29
N PHE A 401 -2.88 -13.27 -3.12
CA PHE A 401 -1.55 -12.83 -2.71
C PHE A 401 -1.58 -11.86 -1.51
N MET A 402 -2.52 -10.90 -1.50
CA MET A 402 -2.64 -9.91 -0.42
C MET A 402 -3.05 -10.55 0.90
N SER A 403 -4.01 -11.48 0.85
CA SER A 403 -4.48 -12.24 2.00
C SER A 403 -3.40 -13.16 2.56
N LYS A 404 -2.65 -13.83 1.68
CA LYS A 404 -1.52 -14.67 2.07
C LYS A 404 -0.47 -13.87 2.82
N TRP A 405 -0.05 -12.73 2.27
CA TRP A 405 0.88 -11.83 2.93
C TRP A 405 0.36 -11.36 4.29
N TRP A 406 -0.94 -11.02 4.40
CA TRP A 406 -1.54 -10.60 5.66
C TRP A 406 -1.51 -11.69 6.72
N TYR A 407 -1.97 -12.90 6.37
CA TYR A 407 -2.00 -14.00 7.32
C TYR A 407 -0.60 -14.41 7.79
N GLU A 408 0.39 -14.36 6.90
CA GLU A 408 1.79 -14.57 7.29
C GLU A 408 2.30 -13.53 8.30
N GLN A 409 1.78 -12.29 8.28
CA GLN A 409 2.10 -11.27 9.27
C GLN A 409 1.33 -11.46 10.59
N LEU A 410 0.06 -11.89 10.54
CA LEU A 410 -0.76 -12.08 11.73
C LEU A 410 -0.35 -13.31 12.56
N LEU A 411 0.22 -14.34 11.92
CA LEU A 411 0.56 -15.62 12.56
C LEU A 411 2.03 -15.73 13.00
N ASN A 412 2.89 -14.78 12.60
CA ASN A 412 4.28 -14.67 13.05
C ASN A 412 4.43 -13.64 14.17
#